data_51fa86d9323415e656d143a63e6afc81
#
_entry.id   51fa86d9323415e656d143a63e6afc81
#
_cell.length_a   1.000
_cell.length_b   1.000
_cell.length_c   1.000
_cell.angle_alpha   90.00
_cell.angle_beta   90.00
_cell.angle_gamma   90.00
#
_symmetry.space_group_name_H-M   'P 1'
#
loop_
_entity.id
_entity.type
_entity.pdbx_description
1 polymer ?
#
loop_
_entity_poly.entity_id
_entity_poly.type
_entity_poly.pdbx_seq_one_letter_code
_entity_poly.pdbx_strand_id
1 'polypeptide(L)'
;MKRVYCLYRVSTKRQVDQMKDDIPMQRIACHEFADRQDGWVIVKEFLEKGVSGFKVSANDRDVIQELKEAALNHEFDVLLVYMFDRLGRIDKETPFVVEWFVEQGIEVWSSQEGQQKFDDQTDKLMNYIRFWMANGESRKTSIRLKTSTAQRVAAGLYRGGPVMYGHRAVHKGRLNKKGQPVKDLEIDPQAAEHIIDMCNKTLYEGYGSHRLADYLEQKGVRKVNGKKISSAAVLRILRNPLLVGYYCAGDTVSERIPELAILDEEKFNALQEILDQ
;
A
#
# COMPACT_ATOMS: atom_id res chain seq x y z
N MET A 1 36.18 11.42 19.16
CA MET A 1 35.12 12.03 18.34
C MET A 1 34.54 10.93 17.47
N LYS A 2 33.24 10.59 17.58
CA LYS A 2 32.61 9.52 16.78
C LYS A 2 31.91 10.11 15.57
N ARG A 3 32.17 9.55 14.39
CA ARG A 3 31.52 9.94 13.13
C ARG A 3 30.19 9.21 13.02
N VAL A 4 29.09 9.97 12.88
CA VAL A 4 27.74 9.43 12.84
C VAL A 4 27.18 9.51 11.43
N TYR A 5 26.69 8.39 10.91
CA TYR A 5 25.84 8.33 9.71
C TYR A 5 24.39 8.16 10.13
N CYS A 6 23.49 8.95 9.53
CA CYS A 6 22.07 8.86 9.79
C CYS A 6 21.30 8.27 8.60
N LEU A 7 20.29 7.43 8.88
CA LEU A 7 19.40 6.90 7.85
C LEU A 7 17.96 7.26 8.15
N TYR A 8 17.30 7.92 7.19
CA TYR A 8 15.89 8.28 7.23
C TYR A 8 15.13 7.58 6.11
N ARG A 9 13.91 7.08 6.39
CA ARG A 9 13.13 6.33 5.42
C ARG A 9 11.65 6.62 5.48
N VAL A 10 11.01 6.76 4.31
CA VAL A 10 9.55 6.76 4.13
C VAL A 10 9.12 5.71 3.11
N SER A 11 8.03 5.00 3.40
CA SER A 11 7.65 3.77 2.72
C SER A 11 6.84 3.93 1.43
N THR A 12 6.33 5.14 1.09
CA THR A 12 5.56 5.36 -0.13
C THR A 12 5.81 6.73 -0.74
N LYS A 13 5.80 6.80 -2.10
CA LYS A 13 5.88 8.08 -2.85
C LYS A 13 4.76 9.05 -2.45
N ARG A 14 3.58 8.54 -2.10
CA ARG A 14 2.43 9.34 -1.68
C ARG A 14 2.63 9.97 -0.29
N GLN A 15 3.39 9.33 0.58
CA GLN A 15 3.82 9.91 1.86
C GLN A 15 4.87 11.01 1.66
N VAL A 16 5.67 10.93 0.59
CA VAL A 16 6.62 11.98 0.22
C VAL A 16 5.91 13.28 -0.18
N ASP A 17 4.75 13.17 -0.87
CA ASP A 17 3.99 14.34 -1.37
C ASP A 17 3.07 14.95 -0.30
N GLN A 18 2.58 14.15 0.65
CA GLN A 18 1.63 14.57 1.69
C GLN A 18 2.26 14.85 3.07
N MET A 19 3.49 14.38 3.29
CA MET A 19 4.19 14.52 4.57
C MET A 19 5.50 15.28 4.40
N LYS A 20 5.40 16.61 4.35
CA LYS A 20 6.54 17.49 4.56
C LYS A 20 7.19 17.27 5.96
N ASP A 21 6.56 16.46 6.83
CA ASP A 21 6.88 16.40 8.24
C ASP A 21 7.58 15.10 8.70
N ASP A 22 7.48 13.96 7.98
CA ASP A 22 8.02 12.67 8.45
C ASP A 22 9.57 12.60 8.41
N ILE A 23 10.19 12.99 7.31
CA ILE A 23 11.66 13.02 7.20
C ILE A 23 12.25 14.15 8.05
N PRO A 24 11.73 15.40 8.01
CA PRO A 24 12.15 16.45 8.93
C PRO A 24 12.05 16.05 10.39
N MET A 25 10.97 15.40 10.82
CA MET A 25 10.80 14.92 12.19
C MET A 25 11.85 13.87 12.58
N GLN A 26 12.12 12.87 11.72
CA GLN A 26 13.15 11.87 11.95
C GLN A 26 14.53 12.53 12.05
N ARG A 27 14.81 13.48 11.15
CA ARG A 27 16.07 14.23 11.14
C ARG A 27 16.27 15.03 12.42
N ILE A 28 15.28 15.82 12.83
CA ILE A 28 15.32 16.60 14.07
C ILE A 28 15.60 15.69 15.26
N ALA A 29 14.85 14.58 15.40
CA ALA A 29 15.01 13.64 16.50
C ALA A 29 16.42 13.00 16.53
N CYS A 30 17.00 12.66 15.38
CA CYS A 30 18.36 12.11 15.32
C CYS A 30 19.41 13.18 15.64
N HIS A 31 19.26 14.40 15.14
CA HIS A 31 20.17 15.50 15.48
C HIS A 31 20.15 15.82 16.98
N GLU A 32 18.97 16.02 17.57
CA GLU A 32 18.81 16.24 18.99
C GLU A 32 19.39 15.10 19.85
N PHE A 33 19.27 13.85 19.35
CA PHE A 33 19.85 12.70 20.02
C PHE A 33 21.39 12.72 19.95
N ALA A 34 21.96 12.99 18.78
CA ALA A 34 23.40 13.07 18.58
C ALA A 34 24.03 14.21 19.38
N ASP A 35 23.37 15.38 19.44
CA ASP A 35 23.83 16.56 20.19
C ASP A 35 23.92 16.30 21.70
N ARG A 36 23.16 15.34 22.23
CA ARG A 36 23.20 14.92 23.65
C ARG A 36 24.30 13.92 23.95
N GLN A 37 24.98 13.39 22.91
CA GLN A 37 26.06 12.42 23.07
C GLN A 37 27.41 13.12 23.01
N ASP A 38 28.27 12.89 23.99
CA ASP A 38 29.59 13.49 23.99
C ASP A 38 30.46 13.01 22.84
N GLY A 39 30.95 13.96 22.06
CA GLY A 39 31.91 13.71 20.98
C GLY A 39 31.30 13.07 19.72
N TRP A 40 29.98 13.08 19.53
CA TRP A 40 29.34 12.66 18.29
C TRP A 40 29.27 13.79 17.27
N VAL A 41 29.53 13.47 16.00
CA VAL A 41 29.39 14.41 14.87
C VAL A 41 28.70 13.71 13.72
N ILE A 42 27.56 14.23 13.29
CA ILE A 42 26.87 13.73 12.09
C ILE A 42 27.65 14.19 10.87
N VAL A 43 28.21 13.25 10.11
CA VAL A 43 29.04 13.52 8.94
C VAL A 43 28.35 13.20 7.62
N LYS A 44 27.34 12.31 7.63
CA LYS A 44 26.54 11.99 6.44
C LYS A 44 25.13 11.57 6.79
N GLU A 45 24.18 11.93 5.93
CA GLU A 45 22.78 11.59 6.08
C GLU A 45 22.27 10.91 4.81
N PHE A 46 21.56 9.81 4.98
CA PHE A 46 20.97 9.02 3.91
C PHE A 46 19.45 9.14 3.93
N LEU A 47 18.87 9.33 2.76
CA LEU A 47 17.44 9.51 2.57
C LEU A 47 16.89 8.45 1.62
N GLU A 48 16.07 7.55 2.13
CA GLU A 48 15.44 6.52 1.32
C GLU A 48 13.95 6.82 1.14
N LYS A 49 13.53 7.18 -0.08
CA LYS A 49 12.18 7.60 -0.41
C LYS A 49 11.44 6.54 -1.24
N GLY A 50 10.23 6.17 -0.81
CA GLY A 50 9.35 5.31 -1.59
C GLY A 50 9.69 3.83 -1.57
N VAL A 51 10.64 3.40 -0.73
CA VAL A 51 11.03 1.99 -0.57
C VAL A 51 10.29 1.38 0.60
N SER A 52 9.49 0.34 0.33
CA SER A 52 8.81 -0.41 1.39
C SER A 52 9.78 -1.40 2.02
N GLY A 53 10.22 -1.16 3.24
CA GLY A 53 11.05 -2.10 3.99
C GLY A 53 10.40 -3.46 4.28
N PHE A 54 9.13 -3.66 3.88
CA PHE A 54 8.42 -4.95 3.97
C PHE A 54 8.47 -5.75 2.66
N LYS A 55 8.67 -5.07 1.51
CA LYS A 55 8.61 -5.67 0.17
C LYS A 55 9.97 -5.83 -0.49
N VAL A 56 10.95 -5.03 -0.07
CA VAL A 56 12.28 -5.00 -0.66
C VAL A 56 13.28 -5.49 0.38
N SER A 57 14.06 -6.51 0.02
CA SER A 57 15.14 -7.04 0.84
C SER A 57 16.16 -5.95 1.17
N ALA A 58 16.77 -6.01 2.35
CA ALA A 58 17.87 -5.12 2.72
C ALA A 58 19.05 -5.25 1.74
N ASN A 59 19.25 -6.44 1.16
CA ASN A 59 20.30 -6.67 0.18
C ASN A 59 20.03 -6.05 -1.18
N ASP A 60 18.77 -5.76 -1.51
CA ASP A 60 18.34 -5.12 -2.77
C ASP A 60 18.19 -3.59 -2.62
N ARG A 61 18.56 -3.03 -1.46
CA ARG A 61 18.45 -1.59 -1.18
C ARG A 61 19.79 -0.91 -1.35
N ASP A 62 19.92 -0.07 -2.36
CA ASP A 62 21.15 0.65 -2.71
C ASP A 62 21.74 1.39 -1.51
N VAL A 63 20.90 2.06 -0.71
CA VAL A 63 21.35 2.79 0.49
C VAL A 63 21.95 1.88 1.56
N ILE A 64 21.40 0.67 1.75
CA ILE A 64 21.97 -0.29 2.71
C ILE A 64 23.30 -0.83 2.20
N GLN A 65 23.46 -1.05 0.89
CA GLN A 65 24.73 -1.47 0.30
C GLN A 65 25.79 -0.37 0.42
N GLU A 66 25.43 0.89 0.13
CA GLU A 66 26.32 2.04 0.33
C GLU A 66 26.78 2.18 1.80
N LEU A 67 25.86 1.98 2.75
CA LEU A 67 26.20 1.97 4.18
C LEU A 67 27.13 0.82 4.55
N LYS A 68 26.96 -0.37 3.96
CA LYS A 68 27.85 -1.52 4.18
C LYS A 68 29.25 -1.27 3.63
N GLU A 69 29.36 -0.72 2.43
CA GLU A 69 30.65 -0.36 1.84
C GLU A 69 31.37 0.68 2.69
N ALA A 70 30.67 1.72 3.15
CA ALA A 70 31.23 2.73 4.05
C ALA A 70 31.68 2.14 5.40
N ALA A 71 30.94 1.15 5.94
CA ALA A 71 31.34 0.46 7.17
C ALA A 71 32.61 -0.35 6.99
N LEU A 72 32.76 -1.09 5.87
CA LEU A 72 33.98 -1.84 5.54
C LEU A 72 35.17 -0.91 5.36
N ASN A 73 34.96 0.30 4.87
CA ASN A 73 36.01 1.32 4.72
C ASN A 73 36.25 2.11 6.02
N HIS A 74 35.61 1.79 7.12
CA HIS A 74 35.67 2.52 8.40
C HIS A 74 35.44 4.04 8.26
N GLU A 75 34.48 4.43 7.42
CA GLU A 75 34.13 5.84 7.17
C GLU A 75 33.33 6.47 8.32
N PHE A 76 32.69 5.67 9.16
CA PHE A 76 31.90 6.10 10.31
C PHE A 76 31.98 5.11 11.46
N ASP A 77 31.55 5.55 12.65
CA ASP A 77 31.65 4.78 13.88
C ASP A 77 30.27 4.42 14.44
N VAL A 78 29.23 5.21 14.07
CA VAL A 78 27.86 5.07 14.57
C VAL A 78 26.87 5.15 13.42
N LEU A 79 25.96 4.18 13.32
CA LEU A 79 24.76 4.22 12.48
C LEU A 79 23.58 4.63 13.35
N LEU A 80 23.01 5.81 13.12
CA LEU A 80 21.88 6.36 13.86
C LEU A 80 20.62 6.36 13.00
N VAL A 81 19.53 5.77 13.52
CA VAL A 81 18.21 5.76 12.90
C VAL A 81 17.17 6.34 13.84
N TYR A 82 16.03 6.79 13.33
CA TYR A 82 14.91 7.21 14.17
C TYR A 82 14.34 6.03 14.97
N MET A 83 14.02 4.92 14.28
CA MET A 83 13.62 3.64 14.84
C MET A 83 14.25 2.52 13.99
N PHE A 84 14.48 1.33 14.56
CA PHE A 84 15.12 0.23 13.83
C PHE A 84 14.31 -0.30 12.66
N ASP A 85 13.00 -0.03 12.61
CA ASP A 85 12.17 -0.34 11.46
C ASP A 85 12.61 0.43 10.19
N ARG A 86 13.47 1.45 10.30
CA ARG A 86 14.10 2.14 9.15
C ARG A 86 15.13 1.26 8.46
N LEU A 87 15.85 0.44 9.19
CA LEU A 87 16.81 -0.53 8.64
C LEU A 87 16.11 -1.66 7.87
N GLY A 88 14.94 -2.11 8.34
CA GLY A 88 14.14 -3.13 7.66
C GLY A 88 12.88 -3.47 8.45
N ARG A 89 11.96 -4.20 7.83
CA ARG A 89 10.76 -4.76 8.47
C ARG A 89 10.60 -6.25 8.20
N ILE A 90 11.60 -6.86 7.61
CA ILE A 90 11.61 -8.29 7.32
C ILE A 90 12.24 -8.99 8.53
N ASP A 91 11.46 -9.76 9.26
CA ASP A 91 11.84 -10.47 10.48
C ASP A 91 13.12 -11.27 10.34
N LYS A 92 13.32 -11.80 9.12
CA LYS A 92 14.42 -12.70 8.79
C LYS A 92 15.71 -11.97 8.41
N GLU A 93 15.66 -10.69 8.10
CA GLU A 93 16.80 -9.94 7.55
C GLU A 93 17.28 -8.82 8.47
N THR A 94 16.35 -8.07 9.08
CA THR A 94 16.68 -6.86 9.86
C THR A 94 17.64 -7.16 11.03
N PRO A 95 17.43 -8.22 11.84
CA PRO A 95 18.36 -8.55 12.91
C PRO A 95 19.77 -8.83 12.40
N PHE A 96 19.88 -9.57 11.29
CA PHE A 96 21.17 -9.91 10.69
C PHE A 96 21.87 -8.70 10.08
N VAL A 97 21.13 -7.75 9.52
CA VAL A 97 21.70 -6.48 9.03
C VAL A 97 22.28 -5.67 10.18
N VAL A 98 21.56 -5.56 11.29
CA VAL A 98 22.03 -4.85 12.48
C VAL A 98 23.24 -5.57 13.08
N GLU A 99 23.18 -6.88 13.26
CA GLU A 99 24.28 -7.70 13.76
C GLU A 99 25.53 -7.54 12.90
N TRP A 100 25.35 -7.57 11.57
CA TRP A 100 26.45 -7.38 10.62
C TRP A 100 27.20 -6.04 10.84
N PHE A 101 26.47 -4.93 11.02
CA PHE A 101 27.09 -3.64 11.30
C PHE A 101 27.87 -3.68 12.64
N VAL A 102 27.29 -4.29 13.67
CA VAL A 102 27.96 -4.43 14.97
C VAL A 102 29.22 -5.28 14.86
N GLU A 103 29.21 -6.38 14.07
CA GLU A 103 30.39 -7.21 13.80
C GLU A 103 31.48 -6.45 13.03
N GLN A 104 31.13 -5.43 12.23
CA GLN A 104 32.10 -4.52 11.61
C GLN A 104 32.60 -3.42 12.55
N GLY A 105 32.24 -3.46 13.84
CA GLY A 105 32.63 -2.46 14.84
C GLY A 105 31.85 -1.16 14.80
N ILE A 106 30.71 -1.13 14.07
CA ILE A 106 29.82 0.02 14.02
C ILE A 106 28.80 -0.05 15.15
N GLU A 107 28.68 0.97 15.97
CA GLU A 107 27.59 1.08 16.93
C GLU A 107 26.28 1.39 16.21
N VAL A 108 25.22 0.61 16.45
CA VAL A 108 23.90 0.84 15.85
C VAL A 108 22.94 1.38 16.91
N TRP A 109 22.43 2.58 16.66
CA TRP A 109 21.58 3.31 17.59
C TRP A 109 20.26 3.75 16.97
N SER A 110 19.22 3.72 17.78
CA SER A 110 17.93 4.38 17.49
C SER A 110 17.72 5.54 18.45
N SER A 111 17.26 6.68 17.92
CA SER A 111 16.94 7.84 18.78
C SER A 111 15.77 7.57 19.73
N GLN A 112 14.92 6.57 19.45
CA GLN A 112 13.76 6.20 20.26
C GLN A 112 13.97 4.92 21.09
N GLU A 113 14.78 3.97 20.62
CA GLU A 113 14.89 2.62 21.17
C GLU A 113 16.25 2.35 21.83
N GLY A 114 17.20 3.29 21.70
CA GLY A 114 18.56 3.18 22.27
C GLY A 114 19.52 2.36 21.42
N GLN A 115 20.60 1.88 22.04
CA GLN A 115 21.63 1.09 21.37
C GLN A 115 21.23 -0.37 21.21
N GLN A 116 21.50 -0.94 20.04
CA GLN A 116 21.46 -2.40 19.84
C GLN A 116 22.85 -2.99 20.12
N LYS A 117 22.90 -3.88 21.10
CA LYS A 117 24.10 -4.61 21.47
C LYS A 117 23.96 -6.08 21.13
N PHE A 118 25.05 -6.70 20.72
CA PHE A 118 25.17 -8.12 20.40
C PHE A 118 26.41 -8.71 21.09
N ASP A 119 26.67 -8.22 22.33
CA ASP A 119 27.90 -8.53 23.07
C ASP A 119 27.94 -10.00 23.51
N ASP A 120 26.79 -10.58 23.82
CA ASP A 120 26.68 -11.99 24.20
C ASP A 120 25.50 -12.70 23.52
N GLN A 121 25.36 -14.01 23.76
CA GLN A 121 24.29 -14.82 23.20
C GLN A 121 22.91 -14.42 23.72
N THR A 122 22.84 -13.89 24.94
CA THR A 122 21.59 -13.43 25.56
C THR A 122 21.11 -12.15 24.84
N ASP A 123 21.99 -11.20 24.59
CA ASP A 123 21.69 -9.99 23.83
C ASP A 123 21.22 -10.32 22.41
N LYS A 124 21.89 -11.26 21.74
CA LYS A 124 21.48 -11.77 20.42
C LYS A 124 20.06 -12.33 20.46
N LEU A 125 19.77 -13.23 21.39
CA LEU A 125 18.45 -13.85 21.53
C LEU A 125 17.38 -12.80 21.84
N MET A 126 17.65 -11.88 22.76
CA MET A 126 16.70 -10.83 23.14
C MET A 126 16.38 -9.90 21.98
N ASN A 127 17.39 -9.53 21.18
CA ASN A 127 17.21 -8.71 20.00
C ASN A 127 16.38 -9.43 18.92
N TYR A 128 16.65 -10.70 18.65
CA TYR A 128 15.83 -11.50 17.73
C TYR A 128 14.37 -11.61 18.18
N ILE A 129 14.13 -11.81 19.49
CA ILE A 129 12.78 -11.85 20.06
C ILE A 129 12.08 -10.50 19.89
N ARG A 130 12.75 -9.36 20.16
CA ARG A 130 12.19 -8.02 19.98
C ARG A 130 11.78 -7.76 18.53
N PHE A 131 12.66 -8.06 17.58
CA PHE A 131 12.36 -7.91 16.15
C PHE A 131 11.20 -8.81 15.72
N TRP A 132 11.15 -10.07 16.21
CA TRP A 132 10.06 -11.00 15.93
C TRP A 132 8.72 -10.53 16.50
N MET A 133 8.69 -10.00 17.71
CA MET A 133 7.49 -9.47 18.35
C MET A 133 6.96 -8.23 17.63
N ALA A 134 7.83 -7.28 17.27
CA ALA A 134 7.46 -6.07 16.53
C ALA A 134 6.77 -6.39 15.20
N ASN A 135 7.24 -7.43 14.51
CA ASN A 135 6.65 -7.90 13.26
C ASN A 135 5.36 -8.70 13.47
N GLY A 136 5.26 -9.44 14.56
CA GLY A 136 4.05 -10.18 14.93
C GLY A 136 2.82 -9.29 15.09
N GLU A 137 2.97 -8.08 15.64
CA GLU A 137 1.88 -7.10 15.76
C GLU A 137 1.44 -6.55 14.39
N SER A 138 2.39 -6.21 13.52
CA SER A 138 2.09 -5.76 12.16
C SER A 138 1.32 -6.83 11.37
N ARG A 139 1.71 -8.09 11.51
CA ARG A 139 1.05 -9.23 10.86
C ARG A 139 -0.36 -9.47 11.40
N LYS A 140 -0.55 -9.43 12.73
CA LYS A 140 -1.87 -9.53 13.38
C LYS A 140 -2.80 -8.40 12.93
N THR A 141 -2.30 -7.16 12.85
CA THR A 141 -3.05 -6.00 12.37
C THR A 141 -3.46 -6.16 10.90
N SER A 142 -2.55 -6.65 10.04
CA SER A 142 -2.84 -6.93 8.63
C SER A 142 -3.93 -8.01 8.47
N ILE A 143 -3.85 -9.10 9.25
CA ILE A 143 -4.87 -10.16 9.24
C ILE A 143 -6.22 -9.61 9.69
N ARG A 144 -6.27 -8.87 10.81
CA ARG A 144 -7.51 -8.23 11.31
C ARG A 144 -8.14 -7.30 10.28
N LEU A 145 -7.33 -6.49 9.59
CA LEU A 145 -7.80 -5.59 8.53
C LEU A 145 -8.35 -6.37 7.33
N LYS A 146 -7.66 -7.43 6.89
CA LYS A 146 -8.14 -8.31 5.80
C LYS A 146 -9.47 -8.97 6.18
N THR A 147 -9.56 -9.56 7.35
CA THR A 147 -10.78 -10.21 7.85
C THR A 147 -11.94 -9.21 7.96
N SER A 148 -11.70 -8.05 8.58
CA SER A 148 -12.73 -7.00 8.70
C SER A 148 -13.18 -6.46 7.34
N THR A 149 -12.27 -6.34 6.38
CA THR A 149 -12.58 -5.92 5.01
C THR A 149 -13.41 -6.99 4.30
N ALA A 150 -13.04 -8.27 4.41
CA ALA A 150 -13.80 -9.39 3.83
C ALA A 150 -15.22 -9.46 4.42
N GLN A 151 -15.38 -9.35 5.74
CA GLN A 151 -16.69 -9.31 6.39
C GLN A 151 -17.56 -8.16 5.88
N ARG A 152 -16.99 -6.97 5.69
CA ARG A 152 -17.71 -5.81 5.13
C ARG A 152 -18.16 -6.06 3.70
N VAL A 153 -17.29 -6.64 2.86
CA VAL A 153 -17.64 -6.99 1.47
C VAL A 153 -18.73 -8.06 1.44
N ALA A 154 -18.61 -9.13 2.23
CA ALA A 154 -19.62 -10.18 2.35
C ALA A 154 -21.00 -9.60 2.77
N ALA A 155 -21.00 -8.60 3.65
CA ALA A 155 -22.20 -7.88 4.06
C ALA A 155 -22.69 -6.82 3.03
N GLY A 156 -22.13 -6.78 1.82
CA GLY A 156 -22.50 -5.83 0.77
C GLY A 156 -22.06 -4.38 1.04
N LEU A 157 -21.23 -4.15 2.04
CA LEU A 157 -20.81 -2.81 2.44
C LEU A 157 -19.57 -2.35 1.68
N TYR A 158 -19.63 -1.16 1.11
CA TYR A 158 -18.49 -0.57 0.41
C TYR A 158 -17.26 -0.43 1.32
N ARG A 159 -16.16 -1.04 0.90
CA ARG A 159 -14.89 -1.06 1.66
C ARG A 159 -14.05 0.20 1.50
N GLY A 160 -14.39 1.09 0.56
CA GLY A 160 -13.56 2.19 0.11
C GLY A 160 -12.69 1.83 -1.11
N GLY A 161 -12.00 2.82 -1.66
CA GLY A 161 -11.13 2.66 -2.82
C GLY A 161 -11.79 3.07 -4.14
N PRO A 162 -11.26 2.65 -5.30
CA PRO A 162 -11.85 2.95 -6.60
C PRO A 162 -13.24 2.32 -6.75
N VAL A 163 -14.18 3.10 -7.25
CA VAL A 163 -15.51 2.63 -7.58
C VAL A 163 -15.54 2.18 -9.04
N MET A 164 -16.28 1.10 -9.32
CA MET A 164 -16.51 0.62 -10.68
C MET A 164 -17.34 1.63 -11.48
N TYR A 165 -17.04 1.77 -12.77
CA TYR A 165 -17.86 2.56 -13.69
C TYR A 165 -19.29 2.00 -13.75
N GLY A 166 -20.28 2.88 -13.71
CA GLY A 166 -21.69 2.54 -13.54
C GLY A 166 -22.21 2.75 -12.12
N HIS A 167 -21.29 2.94 -11.16
CA HIS A 167 -21.63 3.17 -9.76
C HIS A 167 -20.87 4.37 -9.20
N ARG A 168 -21.39 4.94 -8.13
CA ARG A 168 -20.76 6.02 -7.36
C ARG A 168 -20.83 5.75 -5.86
N ALA A 169 -19.91 6.35 -5.11
CA ALA A 169 -19.86 6.22 -3.66
C ALA A 169 -20.43 7.48 -3.00
N VAL A 170 -21.51 7.33 -2.26
CA VAL A 170 -22.29 8.42 -1.66
C VAL A 170 -22.43 8.26 -0.16
N HIS A 171 -22.68 9.36 0.53
CA HIS A 171 -23.00 9.37 1.95
C HIS A 171 -24.51 9.20 2.17
N LYS A 172 -24.92 8.03 2.67
CA LYS A 172 -26.31 7.72 3.02
C LYS A 172 -26.60 7.91 4.53
N GLY A 173 -25.79 8.70 5.23
CA GLY A 173 -25.96 8.96 6.67
C GLY A 173 -25.41 7.86 7.59
N ARG A 174 -24.85 6.77 7.06
CA ARG A 174 -24.26 5.71 7.85
C ARG A 174 -22.93 6.16 8.49
N LEU A 175 -22.76 5.83 9.76
CA LEU A 175 -21.54 6.12 10.54
C LEU A 175 -20.76 4.84 10.84
N ASN A 176 -19.44 4.93 10.94
CA ASN A 176 -18.61 3.85 11.44
C ASN A 176 -18.65 3.80 12.99
N LYS A 177 -17.99 2.81 13.59
CA LYS A 177 -17.92 2.65 15.06
C LYS A 177 -17.28 3.85 15.79
N LYS A 178 -16.58 4.74 15.06
CA LYS A 178 -15.96 5.96 15.59
C LYS A 178 -16.80 7.22 15.33
N GLY A 179 -18.05 7.07 14.86
CA GLY A 179 -18.92 8.19 14.53
C GLY A 179 -18.55 8.95 13.25
N GLN A 180 -17.67 8.42 12.41
CA GLN A 180 -17.28 9.07 11.16
C GLN A 180 -18.17 8.61 10.01
N PRO A 181 -18.57 9.51 9.08
CA PRO A 181 -19.42 9.18 7.95
C PRO A 181 -18.70 8.20 7.01
N VAL A 182 -19.41 7.17 6.60
CA VAL A 182 -18.93 6.19 5.60
C VAL A 182 -19.78 6.31 4.33
N LYS A 183 -19.18 5.91 3.21
CA LYS A 183 -19.86 5.89 1.92
C LYS A 183 -20.47 4.52 1.65
N ASP A 184 -21.56 4.53 0.91
CA ASP A 184 -22.22 3.36 0.34
C ASP A 184 -22.23 3.46 -1.18
N LEU A 185 -22.41 2.34 -1.86
CA LEU A 185 -22.52 2.35 -3.32
C LEU A 185 -23.95 2.66 -3.73
N GLU A 186 -24.10 3.32 -4.87
CA GLU A 186 -25.35 3.42 -5.62
C GLU A 186 -25.06 3.45 -7.12
N ILE A 187 -26.06 3.17 -7.92
CA ILE A 187 -25.96 3.26 -9.39
C ILE A 187 -25.79 4.75 -9.77
N ASP A 188 -24.88 5.01 -10.69
CA ASP A 188 -24.79 6.28 -11.41
C ASP A 188 -25.67 6.17 -12.66
N PRO A 189 -26.81 6.89 -12.75
CA PRO A 189 -27.77 6.69 -13.82
C PRO A 189 -27.18 6.90 -15.21
N GLN A 190 -26.37 7.95 -15.38
CA GLN A 190 -25.75 8.26 -16.69
C GLN A 190 -24.75 7.19 -17.10
N ALA A 191 -23.90 6.73 -16.16
CA ALA A 191 -22.93 5.69 -16.44
C ALA A 191 -23.60 4.31 -16.64
N ALA A 192 -24.72 4.06 -15.98
CA ALA A 192 -25.51 2.85 -16.17
C ALA A 192 -26.13 2.78 -17.57
N GLU A 193 -26.65 3.88 -18.09
CA GLU A 193 -27.15 3.95 -19.48
C GLU A 193 -26.05 3.58 -20.49
N HIS A 194 -24.83 4.07 -20.29
CA HIS A 194 -23.70 3.69 -21.13
C HIS A 194 -23.36 2.19 -21.07
N ILE A 195 -23.52 1.57 -19.89
CA ILE A 195 -23.28 0.11 -19.72
C ILE A 195 -24.36 -0.69 -20.44
N ILE A 196 -25.62 -0.32 -20.29
CA ILE A 196 -26.75 -0.95 -20.99
C ILE A 196 -26.54 -0.86 -22.52
N ASP A 197 -26.13 0.30 -22.99
CA ASP A 197 -25.87 0.55 -24.41
C ASP A 197 -24.67 -0.28 -24.92
N MET A 198 -23.58 -0.34 -24.17
CA MET A 198 -22.45 -1.24 -24.50
C MET A 198 -22.87 -2.71 -24.53
N CYS A 199 -23.68 -3.16 -23.56
CA CYS A 199 -24.19 -4.52 -23.52
C CYS A 199 -25.03 -4.83 -24.76
N ASN A 200 -25.99 -3.98 -25.12
CA ASN A 200 -26.85 -4.15 -26.29
C ASN A 200 -26.03 -4.17 -27.58
N LYS A 201 -25.05 -3.30 -27.73
CA LYS A 201 -24.16 -3.28 -28.90
C LYS A 201 -23.31 -4.55 -29.02
N THR A 202 -22.88 -5.13 -27.91
CA THR A 202 -22.18 -6.40 -27.94
C THR A 202 -23.12 -7.54 -28.33
N LEU A 203 -24.29 -7.64 -27.70
CA LEU A 203 -25.24 -8.73 -27.88
C LEU A 203 -25.89 -8.73 -29.26
N TYR A 204 -26.27 -7.56 -29.79
CA TYR A 204 -27.12 -7.44 -30.96
C TYR A 204 -26.41 -6.87 -32.20
N GLU A 205 -25.31 -6.15 -32.02
CA GLU A 205 -24.58 -5.50 -33.13
C GLU A 205 -23.14 -6.05 -33.29
N GLY A 206 -22.71 -7.01 -32.47
CA GLY A 206 -21.39 -7.64 -32.55
C GLY A 206 -20.23 -6.70 -32.32
N TYR A 207 -20.38 -5.70 -31.45
CA TYR A 207 -19.30 -4.77 -31.11
C TYR A 207 -18.32 -5.45 -30.14
N GLY A 208 -17.08 -5.58 -30.58
CA GLY A 208 -15.97 -5.95 -29.67
C GLY A 208 -15.48 -4.75 -28.83
N SER A 209 -14.63 -5.02 -27.85
CA SER A 209 -14.16 -4.04 -26.89
C SER A 209 -13.48 -2.81 -27.49
N HIS A 210 -12.80 -2.96 -28.63
CA HIS A 210 -12.17 -1.83 -29.35
C HIS A 210 -13.22 -0.88 -29.92
N ARG A 211 -14.22 -1.42 -30.65
CA ARG A 211 -15.30 -0.61 -31.20
C ARG A 211 -16.12 0.08 -30.13
N LEU A 212 -16.35 -0.59 -28.99
CA LEU A 212 -17.00 0.02 -27.82
C LEU A 212 -16.18 1.16 -27.22
N ALA A 213 -14.87 1.01 -27.13
CA ALA A 213 -14.00 2.09 -26.63
C ALA A 213 -14.05 3.33 -27.55
N ASP A 214 -14.04 3.15 -28.85
CA ASP A 214 -14.16 4.24 -29.82
C ASP A 214 -15.56 4.86 -29.80
N TYR A 215 -16.62 4.05 -29.66
CA TYR A 215 -17.99 4.52 -29.48
C TYR A 215 -18.15 5.41 -28.23
N LEU A 216 -17.61 5.00 -27.09
CA LEU A 216 -17.60 5.82 -25.88
C LEU A 216 -16.83 7.12 -26.06
N GLU A 217 -15.74 7.08 -26.80
CA GLU A 217 -14.96 8.28 -27.11
C GLU A 217 -15.72 9.28 -27.96
N GLN A 218 -16.41 8.79 -29.01
CA GLN A 218 -17.30 9.61 -29.85
C GLN A 218 -18.45 10.24 -29.08
N LYS A 219 -18.98 9.54 -28.06
CA LYS A 219 -19.96 10.08 -27.11
C LYS A 219 -19.36 11.06 -26.07
N GLY A 220 -18.05 11.30 -26.09
CA GLY A 220 -17.38 12.18 -25.13
C GLY A 220 -17.19 11.55 -23.73
N VAL A 221 -17.45 10.25 -23.57
CA VAL A 221 -17.36 9.55 -22.29
C VAL A 221 -15.90 9.38 -21.89
N ARG A 222 -15.55 9.83 -20.68
CA ARG A 222 -14.19 9.81 -20.16
C ARG A 222 -14.15 9.16 -18.77
N LYS A 223 -12.97 8.68 -18.36
CA LYS A 223 -12.70 8.31 -16.97
C LYS A 223 -12.74 9.55 -16.09
N VAL A 224 -12.89 9.35 -14.76
CA VAL A 224 -12.88 10.43 -13.75
C VAL A 224 -11.64 11.33 -13.87
N ASN A 225 -10.50 10.81 -14.34
CA ASN A 225 -9.27 11.55 -14.57
C ASN A 225 -9.16 12.20 -15.98
N GLY A 226 -10.27 12.27 -16.73
CA GLY A 226 -10.36 12.86 -18.07
C GLY A 226 -9.77 12.01 -19.20
N LYS A 227 -9.15 10.85 -18.90
CA LYS A 227 -8.55 9.98 -19.92
C LYS A 227 -9.60 9.13 -20.64
N LYS A 228 -9.32 8.75 -21.88
CA LYS A 228 -10.09 7.80 -22.70
C LYS A 228 -10.26 6.45 -21.98
N ILE A 229 -11.42 5.85 -22.14
CA ILE A 229 -11.70 4.48 -21.67
C ILE A 229 -11.09 3.51 -22.70
N SER A 230 -10.10 2.72 -22.31
CA SER A 230 -9.43 1.76 -23.17
C SER A 230 -10.26 0.48 -23.35
N SER A 231 -10.01 -0.29 -24.43
CA SER A 231 -10.65 -1.59 -24.68
C SER A 231 -10.52 -2.55 -23.50
N ALA A 232 -9.34 -2.62 -22.87
CA ALA A 232 -9.14 -3.41 -21.65
C ALA A 232 -9.99 -2.92 -20.46
N ALA A 233 -10.25 -1.61 -20.36
CA ALA A 233 -11.15 -1.07 -19.33
C ALA A 233 -12.61 -1.41 -19.65
N VAL A 234 -13.02 -1.38 -20.91
CA VAL A 234 -14.36 -1.83 -21.36
C VAL A 234 -14.59 -3.29 -20.96
N LEU A 235 -13.67 -4.20 -21.30
CA LEU A 235 -13.78 -5.61 -20.90
C LEU A 235 -13.91 -5.77 -19.38
N ARG A 236 -13.10 -5.05 -18.61
CA ARG A 236 -13.17 -5.09 -17.14
C ARG A 236 -14.49 -4.57 -16.59
N ILE A 237 -15.12 -3.59 -17.27
CA ILE A 237 -16.44 -3.09 -16.91
C ILE A 237 -17.49 -4.16 -17.19
N LEU A 238 -17.53 -4.69 -18.42
CA LEU A 238 -18.54 -5.64 -18.86
C LEU A 238 -18.46 -7.01 -18.17
N ARG A 239 -17.28 -7.40 -17.65
CA ARG A 239 -17.07 -8.63 -16.87
C ARG A 239 -17.28 -8.49 -15.38
N ASN A 240 -17.66 -7.31 -14.91
CA ASN A 240 -17.76 -7.09 -13.46
C ASN A 240 -19.07 -7.63 -12.89
N PRO A 241 -19.06 -8.54 -11.90
CA PRO A 241 -20.27 -9.10 -11.30
C PRO A 241 -21.17 -8.07 -10.61
N LEU A 242 -20.66 -6.88 -10.30
CA LEU A 242 -21.48 -5.81 -9.72
C LEU A 242 -22.58 -5.34 -10.69
N LEU A 243 -22.43 -5.59 -12.00
CA LEU A 243 -23.47 -5.31 -12.99
C LEU A 243 -24.78 -6.08 -12.73
N VAL A 244 -24.70 -7.20 -12.06
CA VAL A 244 -25.85 -8.03 -11.63
C VAL A 244 -26.03 -8.02 -10.10
N GLY A 245 -25.36 -7.11 -9.41
CA GLY A 245 -25.53 -6.86 -7.99
C GLY A 245 -24.59 -7.61 -7.05
N TYR A 246 -23.54 -8.27 -7.54
CA TYR A 246 -22.55 -8.92 -6.68
C TYR A 246 -21.34 -8.01 -6.46
N TYR A 247 -21.19 -7.49 -5.25
CA TYR A 247 -20.04 -6.68 -4.90
C TYR A 247 -18.83 -7.55 -4.55
N CYS A 248 -17.76 -7.42 -5.35
CA CYS A 248 -16.55 -8.23 -5.19
C CYS A 248 -15.35 -7.37 -4.76
N ALA A 249 -14.52 -7.91 -3.87
CA ALA A 249 -13.25 -7.30 -3.53
C ALA A 249 -12.22 -8.35 -3.06
N GLY A 250 -11.15 -8.53 -3.84
CA GLY A 250 -10.26 -9.69 -3.72
C GLY A 250 -11.05 -10.96 -3.96
N ASP A 251 -10.87 -11.96 -3.10
CA ASP A 251 -11.53 -13.26 -3.18
C ASP A 251 -12.92 -13.30 -2.52
N THR A 252 -13.40 -12.15 -2.01
CA THR A 252 -14.69 -12.07 -1.31
C THR A 252 -15.77 -11.50 -2.21
N VAL A 253 -16.91 -12.18 -2.24
CA VAL A 253 -18.12 -11.79 -2.98
C VAL A 253 -19.24 -11.59 -1.96
N SER A 254 -20.06 -10.54 -2.14
CA SER A 254 -21.26 -10.31 -1.32
C SER A 254 -22.39 -11.26 -1.72
N GLU A 255 -23.42 -11.33 -0.90
CA GLU A 255 -24.73 -11.71 -1.40
C GLU A 255 -25.20 -10.71 -2.47
N ARG A 256 -26.16 -11.14 -3.28
CA ARG A 256 -26.72 -10.28 -4.33
C ARG A 256 -27.40 -9.06 -3.73
N ILE A 257 -27.07 -7.88 -4.25
CA ILE A 257 -27.64 -6.57 -3.87
C ILE A 257 -28.44 -6.05 -5.06
N PRO A 258 -29.75 -6.32 -5.13
CA PRO A 258 -30.56 -5.97 -6.31
C PRO A 258 -30.54 -4.48 -6.66
N GLU A 259 -30.41 -3.61 -5.65
CA GLU A 259 -30.37 -2.15 -5.83
C GLU A 259 -29.11 -1.65 -6.53
N LEU A 260 -28.08 -2.51 -6.66
CA LEU A 260 -26.84 -2.22 -7.39
C LEU A 260 -26.78 -2.90 -8.75
N ALA A 261 -27.79 -3.70 -9.11
CA ALA A 261 -27.82 -4.38 -10.40
C ALA A 261 -28.20 -3.40 -11.52
N ILE A 262 -27.35 -3.32 -12.57
CA ILE A 262 -27.61 -2.53 -13.79
C ILE A 262 -28.20 -3.43 -14.90
N LEU A 263 -27.78 -4.70 -14.92
CA LEU A 263 -28.23 -5.71 -15.88
C LEU A 263 -28.98 -6.83 -15.13
N ASP A 264 -29.87 -7.49 -15.81
CA ASP A 264 -30.38 -8.79 -15.37
C ASP A 264 -29.33 -9.90 -15.59
N GLU A 265 -29.46 -11.01 -14.85
CA GLU A 265 -28.51 -12.10 -14.88
C GLU A 265 -28.49 -12.81 -16.26
N GLU A 266 -29.64 -12.90 -16.94
CA GLU A 266 -29.74 -13.54 -18.25
C GLU A 266 -28.93 -12.77 -19.29
N LYS A 267 -29.08 -11.46 -19.38
CA LYS A 267 -28.29 -10.60 -20.28
C LYS A 267 -26.79 -10.61 -19.92
N PHE A 268 -26.48 -10.59 -18.63
CA PHE A 268 -25.09 -10.66 -18.20
C PHE A 268 -24.44 -11.97 -18.62
N ASN A 269 -25.10 -13.10 -18.42
CA ASN A 269 -24.58 -14.40 -18.80
C ASN A 269 -24.38 -14.51 -20.33
N ALA A 270 -25.38 -14.10 -21.13
CA ALA A 270 -25.25 -14.03 -22.57
C ALA A 270 -24.09 -13.13 -23.02
N LEU A 271 -23.89 -12.01 -22.34
CA LEU A 271 -22.74 -11.11 -22.58
C LEU A 271 -21.42 -11.81 -22.28
N GLN A 272 -21.30 -12.56 -21.16
CA GLN A 272 -20.06 -13.30 -20.84
C GLN A 272 -19.75 -14.37 -21.90
N GLU A 273 -20.73 -15.12 -22.40
CA GLU A 273 -20.55 -16.11 -23.45
C GLU A 273 -19.93 -15.52 -24.73
N ILE A 274 -20.36 -14.31 -25.12
CA ILE A 274 -19.76 -13.59 -26.26
C ILE A 274 -18.35 -13.08 -25.96
N LEU A 275 -18.11 -12.60 -24.72
CA LEU A 275 -16.79 -12.06 -24.34
C LEU A 275 -15.73 -13.15 -24.13
N ASP A 276 -16.12 -14.42 -24.05
CA ASP A 276 -15.22 -15.58 -23.90
C ASP A 276 -14.85 -16.24 -25.25
N GLN A 277 -15.52 -15.84 -26.34
CA GLN A 277 -15.19 -16.22 -27.73
C GLN A 277 -14.06 -15.36 -28.29
#